data_2b5f0593783bbe532108a2e7faeea76b
#
_entry.id   2b5f0593783bbe532108a2e7faeea76b
#
_cell.length_a   1.000
_cell.length_b   1.000
_cell.length_c   1.000
_cell.angle_alpha   90.00
_cell.angle_beta   90.00
_cell.angle_gamma   90.00
#
_symmetry.space_group_name_H-M   'P 1'
#
loop_
_entity.id
_entity.type
_entity.pdbx_description
1 polymer ?
#
loop_
_entity_poly.entity_id
_entity_poly.type
_entity_poly.pdbx_seq_one_letter_code
_entity_poly.pdbx_strand_id
1 'polypeptide(L)'
;MDYPRCRRVGADFARSFEGKSARYFRVEAIVGEDDARVSLTLTIKALPEGRYVWSETHHLEADRWFAAQQRMVGRIALALNMHLSADRLISAARQPDVSLGTYDRWLRGQHLLFSWSAVDRARAATLFQAIIADEPQFAPVYGSLVQLENSEHIVLPGIMRTKERHDRALAFAKRAVQLDPLDSRTHLALAWSFAMSGRFDLAELEFELAMDLNEHDPWTLISAAQGLSFSGRTEEAGVVADRALSLNLKPSLPHWGYQVGIRFLRGDYQGCVEAALNAHDVISNLPAWHAAALAHLGRDREAFAAGRRLIDKVRANWQSPAPPTEEAIASWVLQSFPIRRDDDWAMLRDGMARAQLPVPDRRQPLVP
;
A
#
# COMPACT_ATOMS: atom_id res chain seq x y z
N MET A 1 -40.37 -32.41 -3.28
CA MET A 1 -39.03 -31.77 -3.02
C MET A 1 -38.80 -30.79 -4.15
N ASP A 2 -39.24 -29.57 -3.94
CA ASP A 2 -39.01 -28.51 -4.93
C ASP A 2 -37.58 -28.02 -4.80
N TYR A 3 -36.81 -28.11 -5.86
CA TYR A 3 -35.49 -27.54 -5.96
C TYR A 3 -35.60 -26.01 -5.98
N PRO A 4 -34.77 -25.27 -5.22
CA PRO A 4 -34.80 -23.82 -5.25
C PRO A 4 -34.53 -23.32 -6.68
N ARG A 5 -35.32 -22.32 -7.12
CA ARG A 5 -35.18 -21.73 -8.45
C ARG A 5 -33.85 -20.96 -8.52
N CYS A 6 -32.84 -21.60 -9.09
CA CYS A 6 -31.57 -20.92 -9.40
C CYS A 6 -31.70 -20.20 -10.74
N ARG A 7 -31.53 -18.89 -10.75
CA ARG A 7 -31.46 -18.07 -11.95
C ARG A 7 -30.01 -17.67 -12.20
N ARG A 8 -29.46 -18.06 -13.35
CA ARG A 8 -28.12 -17.69 -13.77
C ARG A 8 -28.21 -16.43 -14.62
N VAL A 9 -27.50 -15.36 -14.22
CA VAL A 9 -27.32 -14.14 -15.00
C VAL A 9 -25.83 -14.00 -15.26
N GLY A 10 -25.43 -14.01 -16.51
CA GLY A 10 -24.03 -13.82 -16.90
C GLY A 10 -23.88 -12.53 -17.71
N ALA A 11 -22.84 -11.77 -17.45
CA ALA A 11 -22.40 -10.68 -18.30
C ALA A 11 -20.97 -10.94 -18.77
N ASP A 12 -20.77 -10.89 -20.09
CA ASP A 12 -19.45 -11.00 -20.69
C ASP A 12 -18.83 -9.60 -20.83
N PHE A 13 -17.74 -9.35 -20.12
CA PHE A 13 -16.96 -8.14 -20.28
C PHE A 13 -15.79 -8.40 -21.22
N ALA A 14 -15.91 -7.94 -22.48
CA ALA A 14 -14.81 -7.93 -23.44
C ALA A 14 -14.16 -6.55 -23.45
N ARG A 15 -12.89 -6.45 -23.04
CA ARG A 15 -12.02 -5.34 -23.47
C ARG A 15 -11.22 -5.82 -24.68
N SER A 16 -11.53 -5.29 -25.85
CA SER A 16 -10.70 -5.49 -27.04
C SER A 16 -9.48 -4.58 -26.93
N PHE A 17 -8.29 -5.19 -26.80
CA PHE A 17 -7.05 -4.57 -27.18
C PHE A 17 -6.60 -5.20 -28.49
N GLU A 18 -6.38 -4.38 -29.51
CA GLU A 18 -5.84 -4.83 -30.77
C GLU A 18 -4.41 -5.38 -30.56
N GLY A 19 -4.22 -6.64 -30.92
CA GLY A 19 -2.92 -7.29 -31.03
C GLY A 19 -2.63 -8.40 -30.02
N LYS A 20 -2.86 -9.67 -30.44
CA LYS A 20 -2.36 -10.95 -29.93
C LYS A 20 -2.79 -11.38 -28.52
N SER A 21 -3.70 -12.38 -28.45
CA SER A 21 -4.17 -13.11 -27.26
C SER A 21 -4.91 -12.25 -26.23
N ALA A 22 -6.10 -11.76 -26.57
CA ALA A 22 -7.02 -11.23 -25.58
C ALA A 22 -7.48 -12.38 -24.65
N ARG A 23 -7.12 -12.31 -23.38
CA ARG A 23 -7.73 -13.15 -22.35
C ARG A 23 -9.02 -12.46 -21.89
N TYR A 24 -10.10 -13.23 -21.90
CA TYR A 24 -11.41 -12.75 -21.46
C TYR A 24 -11.70 -13.29 -20.07
N PHE A 25 -12.42 -12.51 -19.27
CA PHE A 25 -12.94 -12.97 -17.99
C PHE A 25 -14.46 -12.87 -18.03
N ARG A 26 -15.13 -13.91 -17.54
CA ARG A 26 -16.58 -13.94 -17.39
C ARG A 26 -16.91 -13.80 -15.91
N VAL A 27 -17.77 -12.83 -15.58
CA VAL A 27 -18.40 -12.73 -14.26
C VAL A 27 -19.76 -13.43 -14.34
N GLU A 28 -19.97 -14.44 -13.52
CA GLU A 28 -21.24 -15.14 -13.40
C GLU A 28 -21.83 -14.88 -12.02
N ALA A 29 -23.12 -14.58 -11.96
CA ALA A 29 -23.88 -14.46 -10.73
C ALA A 29 -24.94 -15.57 -10.69
N ILE A 30 -24.99 -16.32 -9.59
CA ILE A 30 -26.00 -17.34 -9.33
C ILE A 30 -26.80 -16.88 -8.11
N VAL A 31 -28.09 -16.68 -8.28
CA VAL A 31 -29.02 -16.29 -7.22
C VAL A 31 -29.79 -17.54 -6.80
N GLY A 32 -29.71 -17.86 -5.52
CA GLY A 32 -30.54 -18.87 -4.87
C GLY A 32 -31.50 -18.20 -3.88
N GLU A 33 -32.77 -18.52 -3.97
CA GLU A 33 -33.80 -18.06 -3.01
C GLU A 33 -34.16 -19.20 -2.07
N ASP A 34 -34.10 -18.97 -0.77
CA ASP A 34 -34.60 -19.82 0.28
C ASP A 34 -35.39 -18.96 1.28
N ASP A 35 -36.64 -19.32 1.55
CA ASP A 35 -37.77 -18.71 2.32
C ASP A 35 -37.64 -17.31 2.97
N ALA A 36 -36.49 -16.72 3.12
CA ALA A 36 -36.23 -15.33 3.56
C ALA A 36 -34.80 -14.85 3.30
N ARG A 37 -33.99 -15.67 2.64
CA ARG A 37 -32.58 -15.35 2.37
C ARG A 37 -32.28 -15.51 0.90
N VAL A 38 -31.62 -14.49 0.33
CA VAL A 38 -31.08 -14.54 -1.01
C VAL A 38 -29.61 -14.91 -0.90
N SER A 39 -29.21 -16.02 -1.47
CA SER A 39 -27.79 -16.36 -1.66
C SER A 39 -27.33 -15.92 -3.02
N LEU A 40 -26.26 -15.10 -3.09
CA LEU A 40 -25.67 -14.66 -4.33
C LEU A 40 -24.24 -15.19 -4.43
N THR A 41 -24.00 -16.10 -5.35
CA THR A 41 -22.65 -16.58 -5.67
C THR A 41 -22.11 -15.83 -6.87
N LEU A 42 -21.03 -15.10 -6.67
CA LEU A 42 -20.28 -14.40 -7.72
C LEU A 42 -19.04 -15.21 -8.09
N THR A 43 -18.80 -15.37 -9.36
CA THR A 43 -17.68 -16.18 -9.86
C THR A 43 -17.00 -15.47 -11.01
N ILE A 44 -15.65 -15.42 -10.99
CA ILE A 44 -14.83 -14.96 -12.10
C ILE A 44 -14.15 -16.16 -12.75
N LYS A 45 -14.30 -16.29 -14.07
CA LYS A 45 -13.65 -17.32 -14.87
C LYS A 45 -12.71 -16.73 -15.89
N ALA A 46 -11.51 -17.30 -16.02
CA ALA A 46 -10.62 -17.01 -17.13
C ALA A 46 -11.07 -17.78 -18.38
N LEU A 47 -11.16 -17.08 -19.51
CA LEU A 47 -11.48 -17.67 -20.80
C LEU A 47 -10.22 -17.64 -21.72
N PRO A 48 -10.05 -18.61 -22.63
CA PRO A 48 -10.99 -19.67 -22.99
C PRO A 48 -10.97 -20.90 -22.07
N GLU A 49 -9.99 -21.02 -21.15
CA GLU A 49 -9.74 -22.26 -20.37
C GLU A 49 -10.89 -22.63 -19.42
N GLY A 50 -11.80 -21.67 -19.13
CA GLY A 50 -12.93 -21.88 -18.22
C GLY A 50 -12.53 -22.05 -16.75
N ARG A 51 -11.27 -21.73 -16.41
CA ARG A 51 -10.72 -21.88 -15.06
C ARG A 51 -11.33 -20.86 -14.11
N TYR A 52 -11.80 -21.34 -12.97
CA TYR A 52 -12.26 -20.47 -11.90
C TYR A 52 -11.08 -19.70 -11.28
N VAL A 53 -11.17 -18.39 -11.30
CA VAL A 53 -10.15 -17.48 -10.76
C VAL A 53 -10.54 -17.04 -9.38
N TRP A 54 -11.83 -16.80 -9.16
CA TRP A 54 -12.38 -16.36 -7.89
C TRP A 54 -13.85 -16.74 -7.80
N SER A 55 -14.32 -17.09 -6.60
CA SER A 55 -15.73 -17.32 -6.30
C SER A 55 -16.02 -16.93 -4.87
N GLU A 56 -17.15 -16.27 -4.64
CA GLU A 56 -17.61 -15.87 -3.32
C GLU A 56 -19.13 -15.94 -3.23
N THR A 57 -19.64 -16.49 -2.13
CA THR A 57 -21.08 -16.58 -1.87
C THR A 57 -21.46 -15.63 -0.75
N HIS A 58 -22.46 -14.81 -1.00
CA HIS A 58 -23.04 -13.86 -0.05
C HIS A 58 -24.46 -14.31 0.32
N HIS A 59 -24.75 -14.36 1.63
CA HIS A 59 -26.11 -14.55 2.13
C HIS A 59 -26.67 -13.18 2.51
N LEU A 60 -27.78 -12.80 1.88
CA LEU A 60 -28.33 -11.46 1.97
C LEU A 60 -29.73 -11.50 2.54
N GLU A 61 -30.02 -10.60 3.46
CA GLU A 61 -31.38 -10.29 3.88
C GLU A 61 -31.98 -9.29 2.87
N ALA A 62 -33.19 -9.52 2.42
CA ALA A 62 -33.79 -8.76 1.32
C ALA A 62 -33.90 -7.24 1.59
N ASP A 63 -34.00 -6.84 2.85
CA ASP A 63 -34.07 -5.45 3.31
C ASP A 63 -32.73 -4.69 3.26
N ARG A 64 -31.61 -5.41 3.17
CA ARG A 64 -30.26 -4.83 3.11
C ARG A 64 -29.60 -4.90 1.74
N TRP A 65 -30.37 -5.18 0.71
CA TRP A 65 -29.88 -5.39 -0.65
C TRP A 65 -29.00 -4.24 -1.19
N PHE A 66 -29.44 -2.99 -1.03
CA PHE A 66 -28.69 -1.85 -1.59
C PHE A 66 -27.31 -1.67 -0.94
N ALA A 67 -27.19 -1.80 0.37
CA ALA A 67 -25.91 -1.71 1.07
C ALA A 67 -24.97 -2.89 0.72
N ALA A 68 -25.55 -4.06 0.45
CA ALA A 68 -24.83 -5.23 0.01
C ALA A 68 -24.32 -5.09 -1.44
N GLN A 69 -25.12 -4.49 -2.32
CA GLN A 69 -24.78 -4.28 -3.73
C GLN A 69 -23.51 -3.44 -3.89
N GLN A 70 -23.37 -2.33 -3.20
CA GLN A 70 -22.17 -1.49 -3.27
C GLN A 70 -20.92 -2.25 -2.82
N ARG A 71 -21.01 -2.99 -1.69
CA ARG A 71 -19.88 -3.79 -1.21
C ARG A 71 -19.49 -4.89 -2.21
N MET A 72 -20.45 -5.54 -2.85
CA MET A 72 -20.20 -6.58 -3.85
C MET A 72 -19.51 -6.03 -5.10
N VAL A 73 -19.96 -4.89 -5.62
CA VAL A 73 -19.31 -4.24 -6.78
C VAL A 73 -17.84 -3.92 -6.47
N GLY A 74 -17.55 -3.37 -5.30
CA GLY A 74 -16.19 -3.11 -4.86
C GLY A 74 -15.34 -4.39 -4.78
N ARG A 75 -15.90 -5.48 -4.23
CA ARG A 75 -15.19 -6.79 -4.14
C ARG A 75 -14.93 -7.42 -5.49
N ILE A 76 -15.88 -7.36 -6.42
CA ILE A 76 -15.69 -7.82 -7.80
C ILE A 76 -14.60 -7.01 -8.48
N ALA A 77 -14.63 -5.68 -8.38
CA ALA A 77 -13.64 -4.81 -8.99
C ALA A 77 -12.23 -5.09 -8.43
N LEU A 78 -12.12 -5.29 -7.11
CA LEU A 78 -10.87 -5.64 -6.46
C LEU A 78 -10.37 -7.02 -6.91
N ALA A 79 -11.24 -8.04 -6.91
CA ALA A 79 -10.88 -9.39 -7.34
C ALA A 79 -10.44 -9.41 -8.80
N LEU A 80 -11.14 -8.70 -9.68
CA LEU A 80 -10.76 -8.55 -11.08
C LEU A 80 -9.39 -7.89 -11.23
N ASN A 81 -9.16 -6.78 -10.54
CA ASN A 81 -7.89 -6.07 -10.62
C ASN A 81 -6.72 -6.93 -10.13
N MET A 82 -6.88 -7.61 -8.98
CA MET A 82 -5.85 -8.49 -8.43
C MET A 82 -5.54 -9.67 -9.34
N HIS A 83 -6.56 -10.36 -9.84
CA HIS A 83 -6.35 -11.57 -10.64
C HIS A 83 -5.91 -11.27 -12.08
N LEU A 84 -6.41 -10.19 -12.68
CA LEU A 84 -5.93 -9.70 -13.98
C LEU A 84 -4.46 -9.32 -13.91
N SER A 85 -4.07 -8.56 -12.91
CA SER A 85 -2.69 -8.12 -12.73
C SER A 85 -1.77 -9.29 -12.40
N ALA A 86 -2.17 -10.23 -11.54
CA ALA A 86 -1.39 -11.41 -11.20
C ALA A 86 -1.18 -12.34 -12.38
N ASP A 87 -2.22 -12.61 -13.16
CA ASP A 87 -2.15 -13.49 -14.35
C ASP A 87 -1.27 -12.88 -15.45
N ARG A 88 -1.37 -11.56 -15.67
CA ARG A 88 -0.50 -10.83 -16.60
C ARG A 88 0.95 -10.82 -16.11
N LEU A 89 1.18 -10.62 -14.82
CA LEU A 89 2.52 -10.63 -14.23
C LEU A 89 3.20 -12.01 -14.39
N ILE A 90 2.48 -13.10 -14.12
CA ILE A 90 2.99 -14.47 -14.33
C ILE A 90 3.36 -14.70 -15.80
N SER A 91 2.53 -14.21 -16.72
CA SER A 91 2.82 -14.30 -18.16
C SER A 91 4.03 -13.45 -18.54
N ALA A 92 4.11 -12.21 -18.03
CA ALA A 92 5.20 -11.28 -18.30
C ALA A 92 6.54 -11.74 -17.70
N ALA A 93 6.52 -12.41 -16.53
CA ALA A 93 7.73 -12.90 -15.87
C ALA A 93 8.51 -13.94 -16.69
N ARG A 94 7.85 -14.57 -17.68
CA ARG A 94 8.45 -15.57 -18.56
C ARG A 94 9.01 -14.99 -19.86
N GLN A 95 8.82 -13.70 -20.11
CA GLN A 95 9.26 -13.02 -21.36
C GLN A 95 10.41 -12.06 -21.08
N PRO A 96 11.32 -11.84 -22.04
CA PRO A 96 12.30 -10.76 -21.96
C PRO A 96 11.64 -9.38 -21.87
N ASP A 97 12.24 -8.45 -21.14
CA ASP A 97 11.69 -7.10 -20.94
C ASP A 97 11.39 -6.37 -22.25
N VAL A 98 12.23 -6.56 -23.26
CA VAL A 98 12.09 -5.95 -24.60
C VAL A 98 10.87 -6.45 -25.39
N SER A 99 10.27 -7.58 -25.01
CA SER A 99 9.08 -8.13 -25.67
C SER A 99 7.77 -7.80 -24.97
N LEU A 100 7.85 -7.12 -23.81
CA LEU A 100 6.66 -6.77 -23.02
C LEU A 100 6.04 -5.47 -23.54
N GLY A 101 4.71 -5.44 -23.61
CA GLY A 101 3.96 -4.19 -23.79
C GLY A 101 4.12 -3.27 -22.58
N THR A 102 3.86 -1.98 -22.77
CA THR A 102 4.04 -0.93 -21.75
C THR A 102 3.38 -1.26 -20.42
N TYR A 103 2.14 -1.73 -20.44
CA TYR A 103 1.41 -2.10 -19.23
C TYR A 103 2.05 -3.28 -18.49
N ASP A 104 2.53 -4.28 -19.21
CA ASP A 104 3.17 -5.45 -18.60
C ASP A 104 4.55 -5.11 -18.02
N ARG A 105 5.31 -4.23 -18.68
CA ARG A 105 6.57 -3.66 -18.14
C ARG A 105 6.29 -2.88 -16.84
N TRP A 106 5.23 -2.08 -16.83
CA TRP A 106 4.83 -1.34 -15.64
C TRP A 106 4.43 -2.28 -14.50
N LEU A 107 3.60 -3.30 -14.73
CA LEU A 107 3.24 -4.31 -13.71
C LEU A 107 4.49 -5.00 -13.15
N ARG A 108 5.43 -5.36 -14.00
CA ARG A 108 6.69 -5.96 -13.59
C ARG A 108 7.51 -5.00 -12.72
N GLY A 109 7.59 -3.74 -13.11
CA GLY A 109 8.23 -2.69 -12.32
C GLY A 109 7.56 -2.51 -10.94
N GLN A 110 6.23 -2.53 -10.88
CA GLN A 110 5.48 -2.49 -9.62
C GLN A 110 5.81 -3.70 -8.71
N HIS A 111 5.87 -4.89 -9.26
CA HIS A 111 6.24 -6.08 -8.49
C HIS A 111 7.65 -5.96 -7.91
N LEU A 112 8.62 -5.51 -8.71
CA LEU A 112 10.00 -5.29 -8.26
C LEU A 112 10.07 -4.19 -7.18
N LEU A 113 9.28 -3.13 -7.31
CA LEU A 113 9.23 -2.05 -6.33
C LEU A 113 8.80 -2.54 -4.94
N PHE A 114 7.85 -3.46 -4.88
CA PHE A 114 7.33 -4.03 -3.63
C PHE A 114 8.17 -5.17 -3.04
N SER A 115 9.28 -5.57 -3.67
CA SER A 115 10.24 -6.50 -3.06
C SER A 115 11.07 -5.86 -1.95
N TRP A 116 11.11 -4.52 -1.91
CA TRP A 116 11.90 -3.70 -0.98
C TRP A 116 13.42 -3.92 -1.06
N SER A 117 13.89 -4.65 -2.07
CA SER A 117 15.29 -4.89 -2.36
C SER A 117 15.91 -3.70 -3.12
N ALA A 118 17.10 -3.24 -2.75
CA ALA A 118 17.80 -2.18 -3.46
C ALA A 118 18.05 -2.54 -4.93
N VAL A 119 18.40 -3.80 -5.21
CA VAL A 119 18.65 -4.30 -6.57
C VAL A 119 17.37 -4.27 -7.41
N ASP A 120 16.26 -4.76 -6.85
CA ASP A 120 14.98 -4.78 -7.58
C ASP A 120 14.41 -3.38 -7.78
N ARG A 121 14.61 -2.47 -6.82
CA ARG A 121 14.24 -1.05 -6.96
C ARG A 121 15.00 -0.38 -8.11
N ALA A 122 16.30 -0.64 -8.24
CA ALA A 122 17.08 -0.13 -9.37
C ALA A 122 16.59 -0.69 -10.72
N ARG A 123 16.24 -1.97 -10.78
CA ARG A 123 15.62 -2.59 -11.96
C ARG A 123 14.25 -1.99 -12.28
N ALA A 124 13.42 -1.76 -11.27
CA ALA A 124 12.12 -1.08 -11.42
C ALA A 124 12.31 0.33 -12.00
N ALA A 125 13.27 1.11 -11.48
CA ALA A 125 13.59 2.44 -11.99
C ALA A 125 13.96 2.41 -13.48
N THR A 126 14.79 1.46 -13.90
CA THR A 126 15.19 1.28 -15.31
C THR A 126 13.97 0.97 -16.19
N LEU A 127 13.09 0.08 -15.76
CA LEU A 127 11.85 -0.24 -16.48
C LEU A 127 10.94 0.99 -16.61
N PHE A 128 10.76 1.76 -15.54
CA PHE A 128 9.91 2.95 -15.55
C PHE A 128 10.48 4.06 -16.45
N GLN A 129 11.80 4.25 -16.45
CA GLN A 129 12.45 5.21 -17.35
C GLN A 129 12.29 4.80 -18.81
N ALA A 130 12.43 3.52 -19.13
CA ALA A 130 12.20 3.00 -20.48
C ALA A 130 10.74 3.22 -20.93
N ILE A 131 9.77 3.03 -20.03
CA ILE A 131 8.36 3.31 -20.34
C ILE A 131 8.14 4.80 -20.66
N ILE A 132 8.73 5.73 -19.88
CA ILE A 132 8.61 7.17 -20.18
C ILE A 132 9.21 7.52 -21.53
N ALA A 133 10.33 6.91 -21.89
CA ALA A 133 10.97 7.15 -23.19
C ALA A 133 10.10 6.71 -24.37
N ASP A 134 9.42 5.56 -24.22
CA ASP A 134 8.56 4.99 -25.27
C ASP A 134 7.15 5.62 -25.27
N GLU A 135 6.56 5.83 -24.09
CA GLU A 135 5.19 6.31 -23.92
C GLU A 135 5.09 7.40 -22.83
N PRO A 136 5.49 8.64 -23.11
CA PRO A 136 5.55 9.73 -22.13
C PRO A 136 4.17 10.20 -21.63
N GLN A 137 3.06 9.68 -22.18
CA GLN A 137 1.71 9.95 -21.76
C GLN A 137 1.11 8.86 -20.83
N PHE A 138 1.89 7.82 -20.51
CA PHE A 138 1.43 6.75 -19.64
C PHE A 138 1.47 7.18 -18.16
N ALA A 139 0.38 7.76 -17.63
CA ALA A 139 0.30 8.35 -16.30
C ALA A 139 0.77 7.41 -15.16
N PRO A 140 0.43 6.09 -15.12
CA PRO A 140 0.78 5.22 -14.00
C PRO A 140 2.28 5.12 -13.71
N VAL A 141 3.15 5.29 -14.72
CA VAL A 141 4.60 5.20 -14.52
C VAL A 141 5.16 6.36 -13.70
N TYR A 142 4.57 7.55 -13.83
CA TYR A 142 4.99 8.70 -13.04
C TYR A 142 4.65 8.52 -11.56
N GLY A 143 3.47 7.97 -11.24
CA GLY A 143 3.11 7.59 -9.86
C GLY A 143 4.09 6.57 -9.27
N SER A 144 4.57 5.63 -10.08
CA SER A 144 5.57 4.63 -9.66
C SER A 144 6.93 5.24 -9.36
N LEU A 145 7.37 6.22 -10.16
CA LEU A 145 8.60 6.98 -9.90
C LEU A 145 8.47 7.84 -8.64
N VAL A 146 7.31 8.45 -8.39
CA VAL A 146 7.04 9.14 -7.11
C VAL A 146 7.22 8.19 -5.95
N GLN A 147 6.66 6.97 -6.04
CA GLN A 147 6.79 5.98 -4.98
C GLN A 147 8.24 5.56 -4.76
N LEU A 148 9.04 5.39 -5.83
CA LEU A 148 10.48 5.14 -5.72
C LEU A 148 11.18 6.25 -4.95
N GLU A 149 11.02 7.51 -5.38
CA GLU A 149 11.70 8.66 -4.77
C GLU A 149 11.28 8.88 -3.31
N ASN A 150 9.99 8.84 -3.01
CA ASN A 150 9.46 9.12 -1.67
C ASN A 150 9.70 8.00 -0.66
N SER A 151 9.85 6.74 -1.10
CA SER A 151 10.02 5.62 -0.19
C SER A 151 11.47 5.16 0.00
N GLU A 152 12.42 5.67 -0.77
CA GLU A 152 13.81 5.17 -0.74
C GLU A 152 14.44 5.30 0.64
N HIS A 153 14.35 6.47 1.26
CA HIS A 153 14.88 6.72 2.61
C HIS A 153 14.09 5.99 3.73
N ILE A 154 12.88 5.47 3.42
CA ILE A 154 12.07 4.67 4.35
C ILE A 154 12.49 3.20 4.31
N VAL A 155 12.76 2.68 3.10
CA VAL A 155 12.94 1.23 2.88
C VAL A 155 14.39 0.82 2.80
N LEU A 156 15.31 1.74 2.43
CA LEU A 156 16.74 1.48 2.35
C LEU A 156 17.46 2.07 3.58
N PRO A 157 17.91 1.22 4.52
CA PRO A 157 18.55 1.68 5.73
C PRO A 157 19.78 2.55 5.46
N GLY A 158 19.87 3.68 6.15
CA GLY A 158 21.00 4.62 6.05
C GLY A 158 20.90 5.61 4.90
N ILE A 159 19.91 5.46 4.02
CA ILE A 159 19.60 6.52 3.04
C ILE A 159 18.83 7.62 3.73
N MET A 160 19.26 8.85 3.55
CA MET A 160 18.66 10.03 4.18
C MET A 160 17.72 10.75 3.21
N ARG A 161 16.82 11.55 3.76
CA ARG A 161 15.96 12.46 2.99
C ARG A 161 16.81 13.53 2.33
N THR A 162 16.49 13.92 1.10
CA THR A 162 17.12 15.04 0.42
C THR A 162 16.08 15.89 -0.30
N LYS A 163 16.33 17.20 -0.36
CA LYS A 163 15.46 18.15 -1.05
C LYS A 163 15.33 17.81 -2.54
N GLU A 164 16.44 17.48 -3.17
CA GLU A 164 16.48 17.16 -4.61
C GLU A 164 15.59 15.97 -4.95
N ARG A 165 15.55 14.94 -4.08
CA ARG A 165 14.68 13.77 -4.27
C ARG A 165 13.22 14.15 -4.13
N HIS A 166 12.88 14.96 -3.13
CA HIS A 166 11.50 15.41 -2.95
C HIS A 166 11.04 16.32 -4.09
N ASP A 167 11.91 17.19 -4.61
CA ASP A 167 11.60 18.04 -5.76
C ASP A 167 11.34 17.20 -7.03
N ARG A 168 12.14 16.15 -7.28
CA ARG A 168 11.88 15.20 -8.38
C ARG A 168 10.56 14.46 -8.21
N ALA A 169 10.30 13.93 -7.02
CA ALA A 169 9.05 13.26 -6.71
C ALA A 169 7.84 14.17 -6.96
N LEU A 170 7.91 15.41 -6.50
CA LEU A 170 6.83 16.40 -6.71
C LEU A 170 6.63 16.74 -8.19
N ALA A 171 7.72 16.82 -8.97
CA ALA A 171 7.63 17.05 -10.42
C ALA A 171 6.92 15.88 -11.12
N PHE A 172 7.29 14.64 -10.81
CA PHE A 172 6.62 13.44 -11.34
C PHE A 172 5.15 13.36 -10.90
N ALA A 173 4.84 13.67 -9.64
CA ALA A 173 3.48 13.64 -9.12
C ALA A 173 2.57 14.65 -9.84
N LYS A 174 3.03 15.89 -10.03
CA LYS A 174 2.31 16.89 -10.82
C LYS A 174 2.06 16.42 -12.25
N ARG A 175 3.07 15.79 -12.86
CA ARG A 175 2.92 15.24 -14.22
C ARG A 175 1.90 14.11 -14.27
N ALA A 176 1.87 13.22 -13.28
CA ALA A 176 0.88 12.15 -13.18
C ALA A 176 -0.54 12.69 -13.15
N VAL A 177 -0.82 13.67 -12.27
CA VAL A 177 -2.14 14.31 -12.16
C VAL A 177 -2.52 15.06 -13.43
N GLN A 178 -1.58 15.73 -14.12
CA GLN A 178 -1.85 16.39 -15.40
C GLN A 178 -2.27 15.39 -16.49
N LEU A 179 -1.71 14.17 -16.47
CA LEU A 179 -2.01 13.14 -17.46
C LEU A 179 -3.31 12.40 -17.17
N ASP A 180 -3.60 12.16 -15.90
CA ASP A 180 -4.83 11.50 -15.46
C ASP A 180 -5.34 12.08 -14.13
N PRO A 181 -6.15 13.14 -14.20
CA PRO A 181 -6.68 13.81 -13.02
C PRO A 181 -7.83 13.07 -12.33
N LEU A 182 -8.29 11.95 -12.88
CA LEU A 182 -9.38 11.14 -12.29
C LEU A 182 -8.87 9.81 -11.71
N ASP A 183 -7.57 9.54 -11.81
CA ASP A 183 -6.97 8.36 -11.17
C ASP A 183 -6.61 8.68 -9.71
N SER A 184 -7.23 7.98 -8.77
CA SER A 184 -6.96 8.09 -7.33
C SER A 184 -5.48 7.94 -6.97
N ARG A 185 -4.74 7.13 -7.72
CA ARG A 185 -3.31 6.86 -7.45
C ARG A 185 -2.41 8.03 -7.83
N THR A 186 -2.79 8.86 -8.81
CA THR A 186 -2.04 10.08 -9.14
C THR A 186 -2.16 11.12 -8.04
N HIS A 187 -3.36 11.28 -7.47
CA HIS A 187 -3.60 12.15 -6.32
C HIS A 187 -2.92 11.62 -5.05
N LEU A 188 -2.96 10.30 -4.81
CA LEU A 188 -2.23 9.67 -3.72
C LEU A 188 -0.71 9.93 -3.82
N ALA A 189 -0.13 9.85 -5.02
CA ALA A 189 1.28 10.15 -5.26
C ALA A 189 1.60 11.64 -4.98
N LEU A 190 0.72 12.55 -5.39
CA LEU A 190 0.86 13.99 -5.13
C LEU A 190 0.75 14.30 -3.64
N ALA A 191 -0.20 13.69 -2.94
CA ALA A 191 -0.38 13.80 -1.50
C ALA A 191 0.90 13.41 -0.73
N TRP A 192 1.47 12.26 -1.05
CA TRP A 192 2.73 11.82 -0.45
C TRP A 192 3.90 12.75 -0.76
N SER A 193 3.98 13.31 -1.97
CA SER A 193 5.03 14.27 -2.31
C SER A 193 4.90 15.57 -1.51
N PHE A 194 3.67 16.03 -1.26
CA PHE A 194 3.43 17.16 -0.37
C PHE A 194 3.77 16.85 1.09
N ALA A 195 3.35 15.69 1.61
CA ALA A 195 3.65 15.28 2.98
C ALA A 195 5.16 15.17 3.22
N MET A 196 5.89 14.54 2.29
CA MET A 196 7.36 14.42 2.34
C MET A 196 8.07 15.77 2.27
N SER A 197 7.46 16.78 1.69
CA SER A 197 7.96 18.16 1.64
C SER A 197 7.46 19.03 2.80
N GLY A 198 6.78 18.47 3.80
CA GLY A 198 6.24 19.18 4.96
C GLY A 198 5.01 20.05 4.67
N ARG A 199 4.39 19.91 3.48
CA ARG A 199 3.21 20.67 3.04
C ARG A 199 1.93 19.91 3.38
N PHE A 200 1.70 19.66 4.67
CA PHE A 200 0.65 18.77 5.16
C PHE A 200 -0.77 19.20 4.75
N ASP A 201 -1.08 20.49 4.79
CA ASP A 201 -2.43 20.98 4.43
C ASP A 201 -2.79 20.64 2.98
N LEU A 202 -1.82 20.70 2.06
CA LEU A 202 -2.02 20.26 0.67
C LEU A 202 -2.05 18.74 0.55
N ALA A 203 -1.25 18.04 1.36
CA ALA A 203 -1.26 16.58 1.37
C ALA A 203 -2.62 16.03 1.80
N GLU A 204 -3.23 16.61 2.84
CA GLU A 204 -4.55 16.21 3.34
C GLU A 204 -5.63 16.35 2.26
N LEU A 205 -5.67 17.48 1.53
CA LEU A 205 -6.61 17.67 0.43
C LEU A 205 -6.47 16.61 -0.66
N GLU A 206 -5.24 16.28 -1.03
CA GLU A 206 -4.98 15.28 -2.08
C GLU A 206 -5.23 13.84 -1.59
N PHE A 207 -5.01 13.54 -0.29
CA PHE A 207 -5.41 12.26 0.30
C PHE A 207 -6.93 12.08 0.30
N GLU A 208 -7.69 13.11 0.70
CA GLU A 208 -9.15 13.11 0.66
C GLU A 208 -9.65 12.89 -0.77
N LEU A 209 -9.13 13.65 -1.74
CA LEU A 209 -9.52 13.51 -3.14
C LEU A 209 -9.18 12.10 -3.68
N ALA A 210 -8.03 11.54 -3.33
CA ALA A 210 -7.68 10.18 -3.74
C ALA A 210 -8.67 9.14 -3.19
N MET A 211 -9.12 9.29 -1.94
CA MET A 211 -10.12 8.40 -1.33
C MET A 211 -11.50 8.57 -1.96
N ASP A 212 -11.90 9.80 -2.29
CA ASP A 212 -13.19 10.09 -2.95
C ASP A 212 -13.24 9.55 -4.38
N LEU A 213 -12.14 9.63 -5.12
CA LEU A 213 -12.04 9.09 -6.47
C LEU A 213 -12.11 7.55 -6.51
N ASN A 214 -11.66 6.87 -5.46
CA ASN A 214 -11.76 5.41 -5.37
C ASN A 214 -11.92 4.92 -3.92
N GLU A 215 -13.13 4.98 -3.42
CA GLU A 215 -13.49 4.56 -2.07
C GLU A 215 -13.44 3.04 -1.82
N HIS A 216 -13.17 2.24 -2.86
CA HIS A 216 -13.13 0.77 -2.80
C HIS A 216 -11.74 0.18 -3.05
N ASP A 217 -10.71 0.99 -3.28
CA ASP A 217 -9.34 0.50 -3.38
C ASP A 217 -8.68 0.45 -1.99
N PRO A 218 -8.50 -0.75 -1.39
CA PRO A 218 -7.89 -0.88 -0.07
C PRO A 218 -6.47 -0.30 0.00
N TRP A 219 -5.75 -0.29 -1.13
CA TRP A 219 -4.42 0.30 -1.19
C TRP A 219 -4.45 1.82 -1.07
N THR A 220 -5.32 2.48 -1.84
CA THR A 220 -5.52 3.93 -1.74
C THR A 220 -5.94 4.32 -0.32
N LEU A 221 -6.92 3.61 0.25
CA LEU A 221 -7.42 3.88 1.60
C LEU A 221 -6.35 3.73 2.67
N ILE A 222 -5.63 2.60 2.71
CA ILE A 222 -4.64 2.37 3.77
C ILE A 222 -3.44 3.33 3.64
N SER A 223 -3.04 3.66 2.41
CA SER A 223 -1.95 4.58 2.15
C SER A 223 -2.33 6.03 2.50
N ALA A 224 -3.55 6.47 2.17
CA ALA A 224 -4.07 7.77 2.59
C ALA A 224 -4.22 7.86 4.12
N ALA A 225 -4.74 6.80 4.76
CA ALA A 225 -4.84 6.72 6.22
C ALA A 225 -3.48 6.92 6.91
N GLN A 226 -2.41 6.30 6.40
CA GLN A 226 -1.06 6.52 6.94
C GLN A 226 -0.63 7.98 6.78
N GLY A 227 -0.90 8.60 5.63
CA GLY A 227 -0.60 10.02 5.38
C GLY A 227 -1.36 10.95 6.33
N LEU A 228 -2.65 10.73 6.51
CA LEU A 228 -3.49 11.45 7.47
C LEU A 228 -3.00 11.27 8.92
N SER A 229 -2.58 10.05 9.28
CA SER A 229 -1.99 9.77 10.59
C SER A 229 -0.72 10.61 10.83
N PHE A 230 0.18 10.71 9.84
CA PHE A 230 1.37 11.56 9.93
C PHE A 230 1.05 13.06 9.95
N SER A 231 -0.07 13.46 9.38
CA SER A 231 -0.58 14.84 9.47
C SER A 231 -1.18 15.20 10.83
N GLY A 232 -1.40 14.19 11.71
CA GLY A 232 -1.98 14.34 13.05
C GLY A 232 -3.48 14.05 13.12
N ARG A 233 -4.12 13.62 12.02
CA ARG A 233 -5.55 13.21 11.97
C ARG A 233 -5.69 11.71 12.34
N THR A 234 -5.19 11.35 13.51
CA THR A 234 -4.99 9.94 13.90
C THR A 234 -6.28 9.15 14.07
N GLU A 235 -7.36 9.75 14.60
CA GLU A 235 -8.64 9.08 14.78
C GLU A 235 -9.31 8.76 13.43
N GLU A 236 -9.34 9.73 12.54
CA GLU A 236 -9.87 9.56 11.19
C GLU A 236 -9.04 8.52 10.40
N ALA A 237 -7.72 8.61 10.48
CA ALA A 237 -6.83 7.64 9.89
C ALA A 237 -7.16 6.21 10.34
N GLY A 238 -7.46 6.02 11.62
CA GLY A 238 -7.89 4.73 12.17
C GLY A 238 -9.18 4.21 11.51
N VAL A 239 -10.19 5.06 11.37
CA VAL A 239 -11.47 4.69 10.71
C VAL A 239 -11.25 4.28 9.25
N VAL A 240 -10.45 5.06 8.50
CA VAL A 240 -10.13 4.75 7.10
C VAL A 240 -9.32 3.46 6.99
N ALA A 241 -8.37 3.24 7.89
CA ALA A 241 -7.56 2.02 7.94
C ALA A 241 -8.39 0.76 8.24
N ASP A 242 -9.36 0.85 9.15
CA ASP A 242 -10.28 -0.24 9.44
C ASP A 242 -11.20 -0.53 8.24
N ARG A 243 -11.65 0.50 7.53
CA ARG A 243 -12.38 0.34 6.26
C ARG A 243 -11.52 -0.38 5.21
N ALA A 244 -10.26 0.01 5.05
CA ALA A 244 -9.34 -0.65 4.12
C ALA A 244 -9.17 -2.14 4.40
N LEU A 245 -9.07 -2.52 5.69
CA LEU A 245 -9.00 -3.92 6.10
C LEU A 245 -10.31 -4.67 5.81
N SER A 246 -11.46 -4.05 6.04
CA SER A 246 -12.77 -4.69 5.79
C SER A 246 -13.01 -5.01 4.31
N LEU A 247 -12.41 -4.23 3.41
CA LEU A 247 -12.46 -4.44 1.96
C LEU A 247 -11.45 -5.49 1.48
N ASN A 248 -10.45 -5.84 2.27
CA ASN A 248 -9.35 -6.72 1.87
C ASN A 248 -9.32 -8.01 2.68
N LEU A 249 -9.82 -9.10 2.09
CA LEU A 249 -9.89 -10.41 2.75
C LEU A 249 -8.53 -11.04 3.09
N LYS A 250 -7.49 -10.66 2.39
CA LYS A 250 -6.11 -11.10 2.62
C LYS A 250 -5.16 -9.92 2.51
N PRO A 251 -5.07 -9.10 3.57
CA PRO A 251 -4.14 -7.99 3.58
C PRO A 251 -2.71 -8.49 3.35
N SER A 252 -2.00 -7.86 2.39
CA SER A 252 -0.60 -8.15 2.14
C SER A 252 0.29 -7.62 3.27
N LEU A 253 1.53 -8.08 3.36
CA LEU A 253 2.49 -7.61 4.36
C LEU A 253 2.63 -6.07 4.39
N PRO A 254 2.68 -5.35 3.23
CA PRO A 254 2.67 -3.89 3.24
C PRO A 254 1.43 -3.26 3.86
N HIS A 255 0.23 -3.82 3.67
CA HIS A 255 -0.98 -3.32 4.33
C HIS A 255 -0.85 -3.38 5.86
N TRP A 256 -0.31 -4.47 6.39
CA TRP A 256 -0.01 -4.60 7.81
C TRP A 256 1.08 -3.62 8.25
N GLY A 257 2.08 -3.37 7.41
CA GLY A 257 3.13 -2.38 7.66
C GLY A 257 2.57 -0.96 7.85
N TYR A 258 1.57 -0.56 7.05
CA TYR A 258 0.86 0.72 7.22
C TYR A 258 0.07 0.75 8.54
N GLN A 259 -0.62 -0.35 8.89
CA GLN A 259 -1.37 -0.45 10.15
C GLN A 259 -0.50 -0.22 11.38
N VAL A 260 0.77 -0.62 11.36
CA VAL A 260 1.71 -0.44 12.48
C VAL A 260 1.82 1.03 12.88
N GLY A 261 2.13 1.92 11.91
CA GLY A 261 2.28 3.35 12.18
C GLY A 261 0.96 4.03 12.56
N ILE A 262 -0.15 3.69 11.87
CA ILE A 262 -1.46 4.25 12.12
C ILE A 262 -1.92 3.93 13.55
N ARG A 263 -1.85 2.66 13.96
CA ARG A 263 -2.27 2.22 15.30
C ARG A 263 -1.37 2.81 16.39
N PHE A 264 -0.07 2.85 16.15
CA PHE A 264 0.87 3.47 17.09
C PHE A 264 0.51 4.94 17.36
N LEU A 265 0.36 5.75 16.32
CA LEU A 265 0.08 7.19 16.45
C LEU A 265 -1.32 7.48 17.01
N ARG A 266 -2.24 6.54 16.90
CA ARG A 266 -3.54 6.59 17.56
C ARG A 266 -3.49 6.21 19.06
N GLY A 267 -2.36 5.70 19.55
CA GLY A 267 -2.21 5.19 20.91
C GLY A 267 -2.72 3.75 21.12
N ASP A 268 -3.14 3.07 20.05
CA ASP A 268 -3.48 1.64 20.08
C ASP A 268 -2.21 0.79 20.01
N TYR A 269 -1.45 0.78 21.09
CA TYR A 269 -0.17 0.06 21.14
C TYR A 269 -0.35 -1.47 21.05
N GLN A 270 -1.43 -2.02 21.60
CA GLN A 270 -1.71 -3.45 21.49
C GLN A 270 -1.99 -3.83 20.03
N GLY A 271 -2.86 -3.10 19.36
CA GLY A 271 -3.12 -3.30 17.93
C GLY A 271 -1.89 -3.04 17.05
N CYS A 272 -1.01 -2.10 17.44
CA CYS A 272 0.29 -1.89 16.76
C CYS A 272 1.17 -3.15 16.86
N VAL A 273 1.27 -3.78 18.03
CA VAL A 273 2.01 -5.04 18.22
C VAL A 273 1.44 -6.16 17.33
N GLU A 274 0.12 -6.31 17.29
CA GLU A 274 -0.55 -7.30 16.44
C GLU A 274 -0.28 -7.04 14.95
N ALA A 275 -0.37 -5.79 14.51
CA ALA A 275 -0.06 -5.39 13.14
C ALA A 275 1.42 -5.68 12.78
N ALA A 276 2.36 -5.40 13.69
CA ALA A 276 3.78 -5.65 13.48
C ALA A 276 4.09 -7.14 13.32
N LEU A 277 3.42 -7.99 14.11
CA LEU A 277 3.54 -9.46 13.97
C LEU A 277 3.02 -9.94 12.61
N ASN A 278 1.90 -9.41 12.13
CA ASN A 278 1.34 -9.74 10.82
C ASN A 278 2.16 -9.17 9.65
N ALA A 279 2.86 -8.06 9.85
CA ALA A 279 3.71 -7.44 8.83
C ALA A 279 5.04 -8.19 8.61
N HIS A 280 5.44 -9.08 9.54
CA HIS A 280 6.68 -9.88 9.46
C HIS A 280 7.92 -9.05 9.13
N ASP A 281 8.04 -7.87 9.71
CA ASP A 281 9.18 -6.94 9.46
C ASP A 281 9.44 -6.72 7.96
N VAL A 282 8.39 -6.63 7.13
CA VAL A 282 8.49 -6.48 5.66
C VAL A 282 9.32 -5.25 5.26
N ILE A 283 9.35 -4.21 6.09
CA ILE A 283 10.23 -3.03 5.96
C ILE A 283 11.17 -3.00 7.17
N SER A 284 12.43 -2.61 6.94
CA SER A 284 13.51 -2.71 7.93
C SER A 284 13.31 -1.85 9.20
N ASN A 285 12.48 -0.80 9.15
CA ASN A 285 12.19 0.06 10.29
C ASN A 285 11.00 -0.37 11.16
N LEU A 286 10.20 -1.35 10.73
CA LEU A 286 9.02 -1.80 11.48
C LEU A 286 9.33 -2.29 12.89
N PRO A 287 10.45 -2.98 13.17
CA PRO A 287 10.79 -3.37 14.53
C PRO A 287 10.95 -2.21 15.51
N ALA A 288 11.23 -0.97 15.03
CA ALA A 288 11.29 0.21 15.89
C ALA A 288 9.91 0.59 16.45
N TRP A 289 8.89 0.61 15.61
CA TRP A 289 7.51 0.87 16.02
C TRP A 289 7.00 -0.22 16.96
N HIS A 290 7.33 -1.48 16.67
CA HIS A 290 7.02 -2.62 17.51
C HIS A 290 7.66 -2.50 18.90
N ALA A 291 8.97 -2.17 18.96
CA ALA A 291 9.70 -1.96 20.20
C ALA A 291 9.09 -0.81 21.02
N ALA A 292 8.80 0.32 20.35
CA ALA A 292 8.19 1.48 20.99
C ALA A 292 6.79 1.15 21.56
N ALA A 293 5.94 0.43 20.81
CA ALA A 293 4.62 0.02 21.28
C ALA A 293 4.70 -0.91 22.50
N LEU A 294 5.59 -1.91 22.47
CA LEU A 294 5.83 -2.81 23.60
C LEU A 294 6.31 -2.05 24.85
N ALA A 295 7.19 -1.06 24.68
CA ALA A 295 7.66 -0.23 25.76
C ALA A 295 6.54 0.63 26.37
N HIS A 296 5.64 1.18 25.56
CA HIS A 296 4.47 1.91 26.06
C HIS A 296 3.49 1.00 26.82
N LEU A 297 3.43 -0.29 26.48
CA LEU A 297 2.65 -1.31 27.19
C LEU A 297 3.34 -1.84 28.47
N GLY A 298 4.56 -1.36 28.82
CA GLY A 298 5.34 -1.86 29.96
C GLY A 298 5.93 -3.27 29.74
N ARG A 299 6.01 -3.74 28.49
CA ARG A 299 6.57 -5.05 28.11
C ARG A 299 8.06 -4.94 27.81
N ASP A 300 8.84 -4.47 28.78
CA ASP A 300 10.24 -4.00 28.61
C ASP A 300 11.18 -5.07 28.00
N ARG A 301 11.06 -6.34 28.44
CA ARG A 301 11.90 -7.43 27.90
C ARG A 301 11.66 -7.65 26.40
N GLU A 302 10.40 -7.60 25.99
CA GLU A 302 10.02 -7.78 24.59
C GLU A 302 10.36 -6.54 23.76
N ALA A 303 10.19 -5.34 24.34
CA ALA A 303 10.63 -4.11 23.74
C ALA A 303 12.14 -4.10 23.43
N PHE A 304 12.95 -4.48 24.41
CA PHE A 304 14.40 -4.65 24.22
C PHE A 304 14.73 -5.66 23.11
N ALA A 305 14.09 -6.82 23.12
CA ALA A 305 14.30 -7.83 22.08
C ALA A 305 13.93 -7.34 20.67
N ALA A 306 12.83 -6.59 20.55
CA ALA A 306 12.44 -5.96 19.29
C ALA A 306 13.42 -4.87 18.84
N GLY A 307 13.94 -4.08 19.79
CA GLY A 307 15.00 -3.10 19.54
C GLY A 307 16.28 -3.73 19.03
N ARG A 308 16.73 -4.84 19.62
CA ARG A 308 17.90 -5.59 19.13
C ARG A 308 17.67 -6.14 17.72
N ARG A 309 16.47 -6.66 17.44
CA ARG A 309 16.09 -7.14 16.11
C ARG A 309 16.13 -6.01 15.08
N LEU A 310 15.72 -4.77 15.43
CA LEU A 310 15.88 -3.59 14.59
C LEU A 310 17.36 -3.38 14.21
N ILE A 311 18.23 -3.31 15.23
CA ILE A 311 19.66 -3.04 15.05
C ILE A 311 20.29 -4.08 14.10
N ASP A 312 20.05 -5.36 14.35
CA ASP A 312 20.62 -6.45 13.54
C ASP A 312 20.13 -6.39 12.08
N LYS A 313 18.81 -6.21 11.89
CA LYS A 313 18.19 -6.14 10.56
C LYS A 313 18.65 -4.93 9.75
N VAL A 314 18.69 -3.77 10.38
CA VAL A 314 19.10 -2.52 9.71
C VAL A 314 20.59 -2.56 9.39
N ARG A 315 21.42 -3.02 10.32
CA ARG A 315 22.87 -3.16 10.10
C ARG A 315 23.22 -4.07 8.93
N ALA A 316 22.51 -5.20 8.80
CA ALA A 316 22.72 -6.15 7.71
C ALA A 316 22.39 -5.59 6.33
N ASN A 317 21.56 -4.53 6.24
CA ASN A 317 21.07 -3.93 4.99
C ASN A 317 21.48 -2.46 4.83
N TRP A 318 22.46 -1.99 5.60
CA TRP A 318 22.88 -0.59 5.62
C TRP A 318 23.49 -0.14 4.29
N GLN A 319 22.99 0.97 3.73
CA GLN A 319 23.39 1.48 2.42
C GLN A 319 24.24 2.75 2.48
N SER A 320 24.35 3.40 3.66
CA SER A 320 25.19 4.58 3.79
C SER A 320 26.69 4.20 3.85
N PRO A 321 27.60 5.03 3.31
CA PRO A 321 29.04 4.85 3.50
C PRO A 321 29.49 5.09 4.96
N ALA A 322 28.69 5.79 5.77
CA ALA A 322 28.95 5.97 7.20
C ALA A 322 28.65 4.67 7.96
N PRO A 323 29.38 4.34 9.07
CA PRO A 323 29.16 3.10 9.80
C PRO A 323 27.76 3.04 10.44
N PRO A 324 27.12 1.84 10.48
CA PRO A 324 25.81 1.63 11.07
C PRO A 324 25.88 1.54 12.60
N THR A 325 26.26 2.63 13.27
CA THR A 325 26.18 2.67 14.74
C THR A 325 24.73 2.62 15.19
N GLU A 326 24.48 2.24 16.44
CA GLU A 326 23.12 2.14 16.96
C GLU A 326 22.43 3.54 16.97
N GLU A 327 23.21 4.62 17.23
CA GLU A 327 22.75 6.01 17.16
C GLU A 327 22.38 6.41 15.72
N ALA A 328 23.19 6.01 14.73
CA ALA A 328 22.90 6.30 13.32
C ALA A 328 21.62 5.57 12.87
N ILE A 329 21.43 4.32 13.33
CA ILE A 329 20.23 3.54 13.03
C ILE A 329 18.99 4.16 13.67
N ALA A 330 19.04 4.52 14.95
CA ALA A 330 17.93 5.18 15.65
C ALA A 330 17.57 6.54 15.00
N SER A 331 18.58 7.34 14.65
CA SER A 331 18.40 8.62 13.95
C SER A 331 17.76 8.42 12.57
N TRP A 332 18.21 7.42 11.80
CA TRP A 332 17.61 7.09 10.50
C TRP A 332 16.12 6.76 10.62
N VAL A 333 15.73 5.91 11.59
CA VAL A 333 14.32 5.58 11.83
C VAL A 333 13.48 6.81 12.12
N LEU A 334 13.94 7.66 13.04
CA LEU A 334 13.19 8.85 13.48
C LEU A 334 13.08 9.96 12.43
N GLN A 335 13.90 9.90 11.37
CA GLN A 335 13.86 10.82 10.23
C GLN A 335 13.12 10.26 9.01
N SER A 336 12.87 8.96 8.97
CA SER A 336 12.30 8.30 7.79
C SER A 336 10.88 8.76 7.47
N PHE A 337 10.10 9.16 8.47
CA PHE A 337 8.68 9.44 8.31
C PHE A 337 8.35 10.93 8.41
N PRO A 338 7.41 11.44 7.60
CA PRO A 338 6.99 12.84 7.64
C PRO A 338 5.94 13.07 8.74
N ILE A 339 6.30 12.87 10.00
CA ILE A 339 5.41 13.11 11.13
C ILE A 339 5.28 14.62 11.35
N ARG A 340 4.08 15.20 11.32
CA ARG A 340 3.85 16.65 11.47
C ARG A 340 4.06 17.12 12.90
N ARG A 341 3.41 16.45 13.85
CA ARG A 341 3.35 16.89 15.26
C ARG A 341 4.58 16.46 16.02
N ASP A 342 5.17 17.38 16.79
CA ASP A 342 6.32 17.07 17.63
C ASP A 342 5.99 16.08 18.73
N ASP A 343 4.75 16.10 19.27
CA ASP A 343 4.29 15.14 20.27
C ASP A 343 4.26 13.71 19.72
N ASP A 344 3.79 13.52 18.47
CA ASP A 344 3.74 12.22 17.81
C ASP A 344 5.15 11.67 17.55
N TRP A 345 6.07 12.54 17.13
CA TRP A 345 7.47 12.20 16.98
C TRP A 345 8.11 11.85 18.34
N ALA A 346 7.84 12.65 19.39
CA ALA A 346 8.37 12.41 20.72
C ALA A 346 7.84 11.09 21.29
N MET A 347 6.58 10.75 21.05
CA MET A 347 5.98 9.49 21.48
C MET A 347 6.72 8.27 20.88
N LEU A 348 7.10 8.31 19.60
CA LEU A 348 7.89 7.25 18.97
C LEU A 348 9.32 7.22 19.56
N ARG A 349 9.98 8.38 19.67
CA ARG A 349 11.32 8.50 20.25
C ARG A 349 11.35 7.95 21.68
N ASP A 350 10.40 8.34 22.52
CA ASP A 350 10.37 7.93 23.93
C ASP A 350 10.12 6.43 24.09
N GLY A 351 9.27 5.85 23.25
CA GLY A 351 9.08 4.41 23.19
C GLY A 351 10.35 3.67 22.78
N MET A 352 11.08 4.20 21.78
CA MET A 352 12.38 3.64 21.37
C MET A 352 13.43 3.79 22.48
N ALA A 353 13.48 4.93 23.18
CA ALA A 353 14.40 5.14 24.32
C ALA A 353 14.12 4.15 25.45
N ARG A 354 12.86 3.90 25.81
CA ARG A 354 12.46 2.87 26.81
C ARG A 354 12.85 1.46 26.35
N ALA A 355 12.83 1.18 25.06
CA ALA A 355 13.35 -0.06 24.48
C ALA A 355 14.88 -0.12 24.43
N GLN A 356 15.59 0.82 25.10
CA GLN A 356 17.04 0.95 25.20
C GLN A 356 17.76 1.20 23.87
N LEU A 357 17.08 1.86 22.93
CA LEU A 357 17.72 2.36 21.71
C LEU A 357 18.31 3.76 21.96
N PRO A 358 19.52 4.04 21.45
CA PRO A 358 20.18 5.35 21.63
C PRO A 358 19.58 6.37 20.66
N VAL A 359 18.53 7.04 21.10
CA VAL A 359 17.79 8.03 20.30
C VAL A 359 18.36 9.43 20.43
N PRO A 360 18.25 10.29 19.38
CA PRO A 360 18.69 11.67 19.47
C PRO A 360 17.78 12.50 20.39
N ASP A 361 18.37 13.50 21.08
CA ASP A 361 17.64 14.39 21.98
C ASP A 361 16.71 15.35 21.23
N ARG A 362 17.04 15.70 20.00
CA ARG A 362 16.30 16.69 19.21
C ARG A 362 15.87 16.13 17.87
N ARG A 363 14.70 16.57 17.47
CA ARG A 363 14.18 16.31 16.13
C ARG A 363 14.98 17.10 15.09
N GLN A 364 15.37 16.43 14.00
CA GLN A 364 15.94 17.12 12.85
C GLN A 364 14.81 17.67 11.94
N PRO A 365 15.05 18.74 11.17
CA PRO A 365 14.07 19.26 10.23
C PRO A 365 13.57 18.19 9.27
N LEU A 366 12.28 18.26 8.91
CA LEU A 366 11.67 17.31 7.95
C LEU A 366 12.29 17.41 6.55
N VAL A 367 12.75 18.59 6.18
CA VAL A 367 13.48 18.85 4.92
C VAL A 367 14.76 19.58 5.29
N PRO A 368 15.93 19.05 4.92
CA PRO A 368 17.20 19.72 5.15
C PRO A 368 17.33 21.04 4.40
#